data_a66d291f98b56c7b22571fa3daaf56f4
#
_entry.id   a66d291f98b56c7b22571fa3daaf56f4
#
_cell.length_a   1.000
_cell.length_b   1.000
_cell.length_c   1.000
_cell.angle_alpha   90.00
_cell.angle_beta   90.00
_cell.angle_gamma   90.00
#
_symmetry.space_group_name_H-M   'P 1'
#
loop_
_entity.id
_entity.type
_entity.pdbx_description
1 polymer ?
#
loop_
_entity_poly.entity_id
_entity_poly.type
_entity_poly.pdbx_seq_one_letter_code
_entity_poly.pdbx_strand_id
1 'polypeptide(L)'
;MNNFETLTLYEKDITDFAEARNRLLISASHDWVLFLDTDEEVTKELAREIKDLDPKDFNGFYIKRKIVFLGKCIGEDKVLRLGKKNAGKWERKVHETWKIKGKVGTLKNSLVHNTSGDLHSYIDKMNTYSGIHASENMREGKNSGIFKIVLFPKLKFIQNLFLGRGFVFSMLQSFHSFLGWAKQWELQKD
;
A
#
# COMPACT_ATOMS: atom_id res chain seq x y z
N MET A 1 11.57 -22.29 -2.45
CA MET A 1 11.16 -21.84 -3.79
C MET A 1 12.34 -21.13 -4.44
N ASN A 2 13.00 -21.76 -5.40
CA ASN A 2 14.25 -21.23 -5.98
C ASN A 2 14.04 -20.35 -7.22
N ASN A 3 12.82 -20.09 -7.64
CA ASN A 3 12.53 -19.45 -8.92
C ASN A 3 11.39 -18.43 -8.79
N PHE A 4 11.69 -17.26 -8.28
CA PHE A 4 10.78 -16.12 -8.26
C PHE A 4 11.49 -14.87 -8.76
N GLU A 5 10.73 -13.96 -9.32
CA GLU A 5 11.20 -12.68 -9.83
C GLU A 5 10.71 -11.56 -8.92
N THR A 6 11.60 -10.61 -8.62
CA THR A 6 11.22 -9.39 -7.90
C THR A 6 10.86 -8.31 -8.91
N LEU A 7 9.65 -7.77 -8.78
CA LEU A 7 9.14 -6.69 -9.61
C LEU A 7 9.01 -5.43 -8.77
N THR A 8 9.67 -4.36 -9.22
CA THR A 8 9.58 -3.04 -8.57
C THR A 8 9.07 -2.00 -9.56
N LEU A 9 8.12 -1.20 -9.12
CA LEU A 9 7.54 -0.14 -9.92
C LEU A 9 8.34 1.14 -9.77
N TYR A 10 9.07 1.53 -10.82
CA TYR A 10 9.93 2.72 -10.86
C TYR A 10 9.34 3.90 -11.64
N GLU A 11 8.16 3.73 -12.24
CA GLU A 11 7.53 4.79 -13.02
C GLU A 11 7.23 6.02 -12.15
N LYS A 12 7.45 7.21 -12.74
CA LYS A 12 7.04 8.49 -12.13
C LYS A 12 5.65 8.87 -12.62
N ASP A 13 4.95 9.69 -11.83
CA ASP A 13 3.65 10.26 -12.19
C ASP A 13 2.56 9.23 -12.50
N ILE A 14 2.58 8.11 -11.76
CA ILE A 14 1.59 7.03 -11.92
C ILE A 14 0.22 7.52 -11.45
N THR A 15 -0.74 7.48 -12.35
CA THR A 15 -2.16 7.77 -12.05
C THR A 15 -2.99 6.50 -11.84
N ASP A 16 -2.50 5.34 -12.32
CA ASP A 16 -3.13 4.04 -12.17
C ASP A 16 -2.08 2.98 -11.77
N PHE A 17 -1.93 2.78 -10.48
CA PHE A 17 -0.97 1.82 -9.93
C PHE A 17 -1.34 0.37 -10.25
N ALA A 18 -2.64 0.04 -10.32
CA ALA A 18 -3.05 -1.32 -10.67
C ALA A 18 -2.69 -1.65 -12.11
N GLU A 19 -2.91 -0.74 -13.04
CA GLU A 19 -2.53 -0.93 -14.45
C GLU A 19 -1.02 -1.07 -14.61
N ALA A 20 -0.24 -0.20 -13.95
CA ALA A 20 1.22 -0.26 -13.99
C ALA A 20 1.75 -1.60 -13.44
N ARG A 21 1.21 -2.10 -12.30
CA ARG A 21 1.57 -3.41 -11.75
C ARG A 21 1.11 -4.57 -12.65
N ASN A 22 -0.03 -4.47 -13.31
CA ASN A 22 -0.50 -5.49 -14.23
C ASN A 22 0.40 -5.59 -15.48
N ARG A 23 0.91 -4.45 -15.98
CA ARG A 23 1.92 -4.48 -17.07
C ARG A 23 3.19 -5.21 -16.64
N LEU A 24 3.71 -4.91 -15.44
CA LEU A 24 4.85 -5.63 -14.88
C LEU A 24 4.56 -7.12 -14.68
N LEU A 25 3.37 -7.46 -14.20
CA LEU A 25 2.97 -8.86 -14.00
C LEU A 25 2.96 -9.66 -15.31
N ILE A 26 2.48 -9.05 -16.40
CA ILE A 26 2.47 -9.67 -17.74
C ILE A 26 3.91 -9.89 -18.25
N SER A 27 4.81 -8.93 -18.03
CA SER A 27 6.21 -9.00 -18.48
C SER A 27 7.09 -9.94 -17.66
N ALA A 28 6.61 -10.43 -16.52
CA ALA A 28 7.39 -11.30 -15.64
C ALA A 28 7.80 -12.60 -16.32
N SER A 29 9.07 -12.97 -16.18
CA SER A 29 9.66 -14.18 -16.75
C SER A 29 9.38 -15.44 -15.93
N HIS A 30 9.13 -15.27 -14.61
CA HIS A 30 8.94 -16.38 -13.68
C HIS A 30 7.46 -16.54 -13.31
N ASP A 31 7.08 -17.76 -12.92
CA ASP A 31 5.71 -18.05 -12.47
C ASP A 31 5.38 -17.40 -11.13
N TRP A 32 6.37 -17.26 -10.27
CA TRP A 32 6.22 -16.58 -8.98
C TRP A 32 6.86 -15.20 -9.00
N VAL A 33 6.16 -14.21 -8.52
CA VAL A 33 6.62 -12.82 -8.46
C VAL A 33 6.47 -12.26 -7.07
N LEU A 34 7.47 -11.51 -6.65
CA LEU A 34 7.48 -10.69 -5.44
C LEU A 34 7.39 -9.23 -5.87
N PHE A 35 6.27 -8.56 -5.56
CA PHE A 35 6.17 -7.12 -5.75
C PHE A 35 6.78 -6.38 -4.57
N LEU A 36 7.63 -5.40 -4.87
CA LEU A 36 8.16 -4.45 -3.88
C LEU A 36 7.91 -3.01 -4.34
N ASP A 37 7.59 -2.15 -3.40
CA ASP A 37 7.60 -0.71 -3.63
C ASP A 37 9.05 -0.18 -3.49
N THR A 38 9.36 0.96 -4.08
CA THR A 38 10.71 1.54 -4.05
C THR A 38 11.19 1.91 -2.65
N ASP A 39 10.28 2.01 -1.71
CA ASP A 39 10.51 2.29 -0.29
C ASP A 39 10.32 1.05 0.62
N GLU A 40 10.26 -0.16 0.01
CA GLU A 40 10.18 -1.45 0.71
C GLU A 40 11.49 -2.23 0.58
N GLU A 41 11.91 -2.88 1.66
CA GLU A 41 13.12 -3.70 1.74
C GLU A 41 12.81 -5.10 2.28
N VAL A 42 13.39 -6.12 1.64
CA VAL A 42 13.27 -7.51 2.08
C VAL A 42 14.29 -7.79 3.17
N THR A 43 13.84 -8.21 4.37
CA THR A 43 14.76 -8.63 5.43
C THR A 43 15.50 -9.93 5.06
N LYS A 44 16.67 -10.15 5.64
CA LYS A 44 17.45 -11.38 5.40
C LYS A 44 16.66 -12.65 5.79
N GLU A 45 15.86 -12.56 6.84
CA GLU A 45 15.00 -13.63 7.33
C GLU A 45 13.87 -13.92 6.34
N LEU A 46 13.21 -12.88 5.80
CA LEU A 46 12.19 -13.03 4.76
C LEU A 46 12.77 -13.62 3.47
N ALA A 47 13.95 -13.16 3.06
CA ALA A 47 14.62 -13.69 1.86
C ALA A 47 14.91 -15.20 1.98
N ARG A 48 15.37 -15.63 3.17
CA ARG A 48 15.60 -17.07 3.45
C ARG A 48 14.28 -17.85 3.44
N GLU A 49 13.24 -17.32 4.13
CA GLU A 49 11.92 -17.96 4.16
C GLU A 49 11.36 -18.16 2.74
N ILE A 50 11.42 -17.13 1.88
CA ILE A 50 10.95 -17.25 0.49
C ILE A 50 11.77 -18.26 -0.29
N LYS A 51 13.10 -18.27 -0.12
CA LYS A 51 13.99 -19.24 -0.80
C LYS A 51 13.65 -20.66 -0.44
N ASP A 52 13.37 -20.93 0.84
CA ASP A 52 13.12 -22.29 1.35
C ASP A 52 11.62 -22.66 1.28
N LEU A 53 10.76 -21.75 0.78
CA LEU A 53 9.32 -21.94 0.71
C LEU A 53 8.95 -23.05 -0.28
N ASP A 54 8.16 -24.02 0.17
CA ASP A 54 7.40 -24.94 -0.67
C ASP A 54 5.95 -24.42 -0.77
N PRO A 55 5.56 -23.83 -1.92
CA PRO A 55 4.28 -23.18 -2.04
C PRO A 55 3.08 -24.14 -2.14
N LYS A 56 3.31 -25.44 -2.45
CA LYS A 56 2.24 -26.47 -2.60
C LYS A 56 1.02 -25.93 -3.35
N ASP A 57 -0.15 -25.96 -2.68
CA ASP A 57 -1.45 -25.56 -3.23
C ASP A 57 -1.73 -24.05 -3.13
N PHE A 58 -0.80 -23.27 -2.61
CA PHE A 58 -0.98 -21.83 -2.50
C PHE A 58 -0.70 -21.13 -3.82
N ASN A 59 -1.47 -20.07 -4.07
CA ASN A 59 -1.30 -19.19 -5.22
C ASN A 59 -0.73 -17.82 -4.85
N GLY A 60 -0.62 -17.51 -3.55
CA GLY A 60 0.00 -16.28 -3.07
C GLY A 60 0.22 -16.30 -1.56
N PHE A 61 0.95 -15.30 -1.07
CA PHE A 61 1.27 -15.16 0.33
C PHE A 61 1.23 -13.69 0.76
N TYR A 62 0.51 -13.44 1.85
CA TYR A 62 0.64 -12.21 2.60
C TYR A 62 2.00 -12.17 3.29
N ILE A 63 2.62 -11.00 3.25
CA ILE A 63 3.86 -10.69 3.95
C ILE A 63 3.55 -9.63 5.00
N LYS A 64 4.05 -9.78 6.22
CA LYS A 64 4.02 -8.74 7.24
C LYS A 64 4.90 -7.59 6.78
N ARG A 65 4.47 -6.35 7.03
CA ARG A 65 5.20 -5.16 6.63
C ARG A 65 5.37 -4.23 7.83
N LYS A 66 6.60 -4.08 8.30
CA LYS A 66 6.98 -3.14 9.36
C LYS A 66 7.00 -1.74 8.78
N ILE A 67 6.20 -0.86 9.33
CA ILE A 67 6.09 0.53 8.88
C ILE A 67 7.08 1.38 9.68
N VAL A 68 8.06 1.96 8.99
CA VAL A 68 9.07 2.83 9.58
C VAL A 68 8.81 4.27 9.12
N PHE A 69 8.66 5.17 10.07
CA PHE A 69 8.46 6.60 9.85
C PHE A 69 9.54 7.39 10.61
N LEU A 70 10.32 8.20 9.91
CA LEU A 70 11.45 8.96 10.46
C LEU A 70 12.36 8.09 11.35
N GLY A 71 12.72 6.90 10.86
CA GLY A 71 13.61 5.96 11.53
C GLY A 71 12.99 5.17 12.69
N LYS A 72 11.70 5.35 13.00
CA LYS A 72 11.01 4.61 14.06
C LYS A 72 9.96 3.66 13.50
N CYS A 73 9.93 2.42 13.96
CA CYS A 73 8.84 1.51 13.67
C CYS A 73 7.56 1.99 14.39
N ILE A 74 6.52 2.27 13.61
CA ILE A 74 5.23 2.82 14.08
C ILE A 74 4.08 1.82 13.94
N GLY A 75 4.36 0.60 13.55
CA GLY A 75 3.37 -0.46 13.42
C GLY A 75 3.71 -1.48 12.36
N GLU A 76 2.79 -2.41 12.19
CA GLU A 76 2.86 -3.49 11.20
C GLU A 76 1.51 -3.66 10.53
N ASP A 77 1.52 -3.96 9.26
CA ASP A 77 0.35 -4.42 8.51
C ASP A 77 0.68 -5.69 7.71
N LYS A 78 -0.26 -6.16 6.90
CA LYS A 78 -0.07 -7.31 6.01
C LYS A 78 -0.42 -6.90 4.59
N VAL A 79 0.48 -7.23 3.67
CA VAL A 79 0.30 -6.94 2.24
C VAL A 79 0.46 -8.21 1.43
N LEU A 80 -0.36 -8.38 0.40
CA LEU A 80 -0.24 -9.49 -0.54
C LEU A 80 0.80 -9.09 -1.59
N ARG A 81 2.02 -9.64 -1.48
CA ARG A 81 3.17 -9.24 -2.30
C ARG A 81 3.82 -10.39 -3.06
N LEU A 82 3.69 -11.62 -2.59
CA LEU A 82 4.23 -12.82 -3.25
C LEU A 82 3.08 -13.62 -3.84
N GLY A 83 3.15 -13.96 -5.14
CA GLY A 83 2.10 -14.74 -5.78
C GLY A 83 2.46 -15.25 -7.17
N LYS A 84 1.65 -16.18 -7.68
CA LYS A 84 1.73 -16.66 -9.05
C LYS A 84 1.20 -15.61 -10.02
N LYS A 85 1.97 -15.29 -11.08
CA LYS A 85 1.60 -14.24 -12.06
C LYS A 85 0.24 -14.47 -12.72
N ASN A 86 -0.12 -15.71 -12.96
CA ASN A 86 -1.37 -16.07 -13.65
C ASN A 86 -2.55 -16.31 -12.69
N ALA A 87 -2.35 -16.16 -11.37
CA ALA A 87 -3.38 -16.46 -10.38
C ALA A 87 -4.34 -15.29 -10.11
N GLY A 88 -4.01 -14.08 -10.57
CA GLY A 88 -4.84 -12.92 -10.28
C GLY A 88 -4.39 -11.66 -11.00
N LYS A 89 -5.04 -10.55 -10.64
CA LYS A 89 -4.75 -9.22 -11.18
C LYS A 89 -4.82 -8.16 -10.09
N TRP A 90 -4.15 -7.04 -10.32
CA TRP A 90 -4.26 -5.84 -9.49
C TRP A 90 -5.51 -5.05 -9.88
N GLU A 91 -6.23 -4.55 -8.89
CA GLU A 91 -7.45 -3.75 -9.04
C GLU A 91 -7.35 -2.47 -8.21
N ARG A 92 -8.04 -1.41 -8.64
CA ARG A 92 -8.06 -0.03 -8.12
C ARG A 92 -6.80 0.77 -8.46
N LYS A 93 -7.01 2.02 -8.86
CA LYS A 93 -5.93 2.93 -9.27
C LYS A 93 -5.01 3.31 -8.12
N VAL A 94 -5.58 3.52 -6.93
CA VAL A 94 -4.86 3.74 -5.65
C VAL A 94 -5.43 2.82 -4.58
N HIS A 95 -4.62 2.52 -3.56
CA HIS A 95 -4.92 1.45 -2.61
C HIS A 95 -5.20 0.12 -3.34
N GLU A 96 -4.40 -0.12 -4.36
CA GLU A 96 -4.52 -1.27 -5.22
C GLU A 96 -4.42 -2.56 -4.41
N THR A 97 -5.19 -3.54 -4.83
CA THR A 97 -5.24 -4.85 -4.20
C THR A 97 -4.98 -5.93 -5.24
N TRP A 98 -4.05 -6.81 -4.98
CA TRP A 98 -3.85 -8.00 -5.80
C TRP A 98 -4.94 -9.02 -5.49
N LYS A 99 -5.83 -9.25 -6.43
CA LYS A 99 -6.92 -10.24 -6.33
C LYS A 99 -6.43 -11.58 -6.87
N ILE A 100 -5.91 -12.43 -5.98
CA ILE A 100 -5.44 -13.78 -6.30
C ILE A 100 -6.60 -14.76 -6.10
N LYS A 101 -6.82 -15.61 -7.10
CA LYS A 101 -7.77 -16.72 -7.03
C LYS A 101 -7.10 -17.94 -6.38
N GLY A 102 -7.84 -18.67 -5.56
CA GLY A 102 -7.36 -19.86 -4.87
C GLY A 102 -6.81 -19.57 -3.48
N LYS A 103 -6.00 -20.49 -2.97
CA LYS A 103 -5.52 -20.46 -1.59
C LYS A 103 -4.38 -19.46 -1.42
N VAL A 104 -4.47 -18.61 -0.39
CA VAL A 104 -3.44 -17.62 -0.03
C VAL A 104 -2.97 -17.88 1.39
N GLY A 105 -1.65 -17.96 1.58
CA GLY A 105 -0.99 -18.15 2.87
C GLY A 105 -0.51 -16.84 3.50
N THR A 106 0.25 -16.96 4.57
CA THR A 106 0.94 -15.82 5.22
C THR A 106 2.34 -16.27 5.61
N LEU A 107 3.36 -15.48 5.25
CA LEU A 107 4.73 -15.70 5.67
C LEU A 107 4.95 -15.20 7.11
N LYS A 108 5.96 -15.76 7.77
CA LYS A 108 6.28 -15.46 9.18
C LYS A 108 7.09 -14.16 9.31
N ASN A 109 8.04 -13.98 8.40
CA ASN A 109 8.97 -12.86 8.41
C ASN A 109 8.40 -11.64 7.68
N SER A 110 9.01 -10.47 7.94
CA SER A 110 8.49 -9.18 7.50
C SER A 110 9.39 -8.54 6.46
N LEU A 111 8.83 -7.71 5.60
CA LEU A 111 9.54 -6.65 4.90
C LEU A 111 9.51 -5.36 5.73
N VAL A 112 10.38 -4.42 5.39
CA VAL A 112 10.44 -3.08 5.99
C VAL A 112 9.96 -2.07 4.96
N HIS A 113 9.07 -1.18 5.37
CA HIS A 113 8.58 -0.09 4.55
C HIS A 113 9.00 1.25 5.17
N ASN A 114 9.95 1.91 4.53
CA ASN A 114 10.43 3.24 4.91
C ASN A 114 9.53 4.29 4.28
N THR A 115 8.47 4.71 4.99
CA THR A 115 7.41 5.57 4.43
C THR A 115 7.92 6.94 3.95
N SER A 116 8.91 7.51 4.64
CA SER A 116 9.65 8.69 4.23
C SER A 116 10.89 8.90 5.11
N GLY A 117 11.96 9.41 4.51
CA GLY A 117 13.18 9.84 5.21
C GLY A 117 13.03 11.22 5.87
N ASP A 118 12.12 12.06 5.40
CA ASP A 118 11.88 13.42 5.87
C ASP A 118 10.39 13.83 5.78
N LEU A 119 10.05 14.88 6.52
CA LEU A 119 8.67 15.37 6.61
C LEU A 119 8.19 16.06 5.33
N HIS A 120 9.07 16.76 4.63
CA HIS A 120 8.73 17.48 3.39
C HIS A 120 8.26 16.50 2.31
N SER A 121 9.08 15.50 1.99
CA SER A 121 8.74 14.44 1.03
C SER A 121 7.47 13.69 1.42
N TYR A 122 7.25 13.49 2.73
CA TYR A 122 6.04 12.84 3.22
C TYR A 122 4.78 13.67 2.94
N ILE A 123 4.84 15.00 3.16
CA ILE A 123 3.74 15.93 2.92
C ILE A 123 3.43 16.01 1.42
N ASP A 124 4.44 16.06 0.57
CA ASP A 124 4.27 16.08 -0.90
C ASP A 124 3.58 14.82 -1.41
N LYS A 125 4.03 13.66 -0.96
CA LYS A 125 3.36 12.38 -1.26
C LYS A 125 1.90 12.43 -0.78
N MET A 126 1.65 12.88 0.44
CA MET A 126 0.32 12.97 1.03
C MET A 126 -0.59 13.90 0.22
N ASN A 127 -0.08 15.04 -0.22
CA ASN A 127 -0.83 15.99 -1.06
C ASN A 127 -1.23 15.35 -2.39
N THR A 128 -0.30 14.66 -3.07
CA THR A 128 -0.56 13.96 -4.32
C THR A 128 -1.60 12.85 -4.15
N TYR A 129 -1.36 11.94 -3.21
CA TYR A 129 -2.24 10.78 -3.00
C TYR A 129 -3.63 11.14 -2.49
N SER A 130 -3.77 12.23 -1.72
CA SER A 130 -5.10 12.70 -1.30
C SER A 130 -5.94 13.18 -2.49
N GLY A 131 -5.33 13.76 -3.54
CA GLY A 131 -6.01 14.15 -4.77
C GLY A 131 -6.50 12.93 -5.57
N ILE A 132 -5.62 11.94 -5.79
CA ILE A 132 -5.99 10.71 -6.49
C ILE A 132 -7.10 9.97 -5.72
N HIS A 133 -7.00 9.90 -4.39
CA HIS A 133 -8.01 9.27 -3.54
C HIS A 133 -9.38 9.99 -3.63
N ALA A 134 -9.39 11.32 -3.67
CA ALA A 134 -10.60 12.12 -3.84
C ALA A 134 -11.30 11.78 -5.17
N SER A 135 -10.55 11.73 -6.27
CA SER A 135 -11.06 11.38 -7.60
C SER A 135 -11.62 9.95 -7.66
N GLU A 136 -10.94 8.98 -7.07
CA GLU A 136 -11.42 7.59 -7.03
C GLU A 136 -12.68 7.44 -6.18
N ASN A 137 -12.76 8.13 -5.03
CA ASN A 137 -13.98 8.15 -4.23
C ASN A 137 -15.20 8.69 -4.99
N MET A 138 -15.00 9.75 -5.80
CA MET A 138 -16.07 10.26 -6.67
C MET A 138 -16.48 9.22 -7.71
N ARG A 139 -15.53 8.57 -8.35
CA ARG A 139 -15.80 7.50 -9.34
C ARG A 139 -16.56 6.31 -8.73
N GLU A 140 -16.31 6.01 -7.45
CA GLU A 140 -17.03 4.99 -6.68
C GLU A 140 -18.40 5.48 -6.15
N GLY A 141 -18.85 6.69 -6.51
CA GLY A 141 -20.13 7.25 -6.07
C GLY A 141 -20.17 7.69 -4.60
N LYS A 142 -19.03 7.82 -3.96
CA LYS A 142 -18.96 8.30 -2.57
C LYS A 142 -19.11 9.82 -2.54
N ASN A 143 -19.89 10.31 -1.59
CA ASN A 143 -20.08 11.75 -1.38
C ASN A 143 -19.21 12.27 -0.24
N SER A 144 -18.70 13.48 -0.38
CA SER A 144 -18.07 14.26 0.67
C SER A 144 -19.02 15.36 1.19
N GLY A 145 -18.75 15.88 2.39
CA GLY A 145 -19.47 16.97 2.99
C GLY A 145 -18.79 17.42 4.28
N ILE A 146 -19.21 18.56 4.82
CA ILE A 146 -18.59 19.20 6.00
C ILE A 146 -18.46 18.21 7.16
N PHE A 147 -19.48 17.38 7.39
CA PHE A 147 -19.44 16.37 8.44
C PHE A 147 -18.25 15.41 8.29
N LYS A 148 -18.00 14.88 7.08
CA LYS A 148 -16.87 13.97 6.81
C LYS A 148 -15.53 14.68 6.90
N ILE A 149 -15.46 15.93 6.42
CA ILE A 149 -14.25 16.77 6.49
C ILE A 149 -13.82 17.03 7.94
N VAL A 150 -14.76 17.17 8.85
CA VAL A 150 -14.48 17.47 10.26
C VAL A 150 -14.31 16.21 11.11
N LEU A 151 -15.18 15.21 10.93
CA LEU A 151 -15.23 14.05 11.82
C LEU A 151 -14.17 12.99 11.48
N PHE A 152 -14.01 12.64 10.22
CA PHE A 152 -13.08 11.56 9.85
C PHE A 152 -11.60 11.85 10.16
N PRO A 153 -11.07 13.07 10.01
CA PRO A 153 -9.74 13.42 10.50
C PRO A 153 -9.57 13.16 11.99
N LYS A 154 -10.55 13.55 12.81
CA LYS A 154 -10.51 13.33 14.27
C LYS A 154 -10.50 11.84 14.61
N LEU A 155 -11.37 11.08 13.96
CA LEU A 155 -11.40 9.61 14.14
C LEU A 155 -10.08 8.97 13.70
N LYS A 156 -9.49 9.45 12.60
CA LYS A 156 -8.22 8.97 12.10
C LYS A 156 -7.06 9.28 13.04
N PHE A 157 -7.06 10.48 13.64
CA PHE A 157 -6.11 10.86 14.67
C PHE A 157 -6.18 9.92 15.87
N ILE A 158 -7.38 9.78 16.44
CA ILE A 158 -7.63 8.96 17.63
C ILE A 158 -7.23 7.50 17.34
N GLN A 159 -7.65 6.93 16.20
CA GLN A 159 -7.31 5.57 15.79
C GLN A 159 -5.79 5.34 15.77
N ASN A 160 -5.02 6.24 15.14
CA ASN A 160 -3.56 6.09 15.05
C ASN A 160 -2.88 6.27 16.40
N LEU A 161 -3.40 7.17 17.24
CA LEU A 161 -2.88 7.37 18.60
C LEU A 161 -3.08 6.12 19.47
N PHE A 162 -4.28 5.51 19.43
CA PHE A 162 -4.55 4.25 20.13
C PHE A 162 -3.72 3.06 19.61
N LEU A 163 -3.35 3.09 18.34
CA LEU A 163 -2.44 2.09 17.76
C LEU A 163 -0.96 2.31 18.15
N GLY A 164 -0.66 3.31 19.00
CA GLY A 164 0.70 3.60 19.47
C GLY A 164 1.63 4.18 18.40
N ARG A 165 1.09 4.73 17.29
CA ARG A 165 1.87 5.24 16.15
C ARG A 165 2.55 6.59 16.42
N GLY A 166 2.37 7.16 17.60
CA GLY A 166 2.92 8.45 18.02
C GLY A 166 2.10 9.65 17.54
N PHE A 167 2.26 10.76 18.26
CA PHE A 167 1.45 11.97 18.05
C PHE A 167 1.65 12.57 16.64
N VAL A 168 2.91 12.78 16.21
CA VAL A 168 3.22 13.43 14.93
C VAL A 168 2.64 12.65 13.75
N PHE A 169 2.84 11.33 13.72
CA PHE A 169 2.28 10.49 12.67
C PHE A 169 0.75 10.49 12.70
N SER A 170 0.14 10.47 13.89
CA SER A 170 -1.33 10.53 14.04
C SER A 170 -1.90 11.83 13.50
N MET A 171 -1.22 12.97 13.74
CA MET A 171 -1.60 14.27 13.17
C MET A 171 -1.49 14.30 11.66
N LEU A 172 -0.41 13.77 11.09
CA LEU A 172 -0.23 13.69 9.64
C LEU A 172 -1.30 12.82 8.98
N GLN A 173 -1.66 11.69 9.58
CA GLN A 173 -2.73 10.83 9.07
C GLN A 173 -4.12 11.50 9.16
N SER A 174 -4.33 12.30 10.21
CA SER A 174 -5.52 13.15 10.35
C SER A 174 -5.58 14.19 9.22
N PHE A 175 -4.47 14.88 8.99
CA PHE A 175 -4.35 15.88 7.92
C PHE A 175 -4.54 15.26 6.53
N HIS A 176 -3.98 14.09 6.27
CA HIS A 176 -4.23 13.34 5.03
C HIS A 176 -5.72 13.04 4.83
N SER A 177 -6.41 12.61 5.89
CA SER A 177 -7.86 12.38 5.86
C SER A 177 -8.63 13.66 5.56
N PHE A 178 -8.25 14.78 6.18
CA PHE A 178 -8.83 16.11 5.89
C PHE A 178 -8.65 16.48 4.41
N LEU A 179 -7.42 16.40 3.89
CA LEU A 179 -7.15 16.74 2.49
C LEU A 179 -7.97 15.88 1.52
N GLY A 180 -8.07 14.57 1.76
CA GLY A 180 -8.83 13.67 0.89
C GLY A 180 -10.32 14.04 0.82
N TRP A 181 -10.96 14.32 1.97
CA TRP A 181 -12.38 14.70 2.00
C TRP A 181 -12.61 16.13 1.51
N ALA A 182 -11.69 17.07 1.79
CA ALA A 182 -11.81 18.46 1.34
C ALA A 182 -11.66 18.58 -0.19
N LYS A 183 -10.66 17.92 -0.77
CA LYS A 183 -10.47 17.87 -2.24
C LYS A 183 -11.65 17.18 -2.94
N GLN A 184 -12.18 16.10 -2.36
CA GLN A 184 -13.37 15.48 -2.90
C GLN A 184 -14.60 16.40 -2.87
N TRP A 185 -14.76 17.17 -1.79
CA TRP A 185 -15.84 18.15 -1.69
C TRP A 185 -15.70 19.30 -2.70
N GLU A 186 -14.46 19.72 -2.97
CA GLU A 186 -14.16 20.70 -4.01
C GLU A 186 -14.58 20.19 -5.40
N LEU A 187 -14.14 18.96 -5.76
CA LEU A 187 -14.49 18.31 -7.03
C LEU A 187 -16.00 18.05 -7.23
N GLN A 188 -16.80 18.04 -6.16
CA GLN A 188 -18.25 17.87 -6.24
C GLN A 188 -19.01 19.16 -6.57
N LYS A 189 -18.33 20.31 -6.61
CA LYS A 189 -18.93 21.59 -6.93
C LYS A 189 -18.89 21.93 -8.41
N ASP A 190 -18.00 21.24 -9.14
CA ASP A 190 -17.86 21.33 -10.60
C ASP A 190 -18.85 20.36 -11.28
#